data_7c68dc9d8341a042d618c5f44e734722
#
_entry.id   7c68dc9d8341a042d618c5f44e734722
#
_cell.length_a   1.000
_cell.length_b   1.000
_cell.length_c   1.000
_cell.angle_alpha   90.00
_cell.angle_beta   90.00
_cell.angle_gamma   90.00
#
_symmetry.space_group_name_H-M   'P 1'
#
loop_
_entity.id
_entity.type
_entity.pdbx_description
1 polymer ?
#
loop_
_entity_poly.entity_id
_entity_poly.type
_entity_poly.pdbx_seq_one_letter_code
_entity_poly.pdbx_strand_id
1 'polypeptide(L)'
;MKKLLFLGALLLSTVCMNAQTSEYYQEAANPIATNPALWAKVTAPQISWGSTDIRYKKEEPAPIHSAQKSMNLTAWKGEKISAQLVVWTPKVLNDLTFMVSDLTSG
;
A
#
# COMPACT_ATOMS: atom_id res chain seq x y z
N MET A 1 24.23 51.89 -7.01
CA MET A 1 23.32 51.22 -7.92
C MET A 1 23.78 49.85 -8.34
N LYS A 2 25.05 49.63 -8.67
CA LYS A 2 25.56 48.28 -9.03
C LYS A 2 25.46 47.24 -7.93
N LYS A 3 25.56 47.60 -6.65
CA LYS A 3 25.45 46.69 -5.50
C LYS A 3 24.00 46.23 -5.26
N LEU A 4 22.99 47.02 -5.57
CA LEU A 4 21.57 46.68 -5.44
C LEU A 4 21.11 45.68 -6.54
N LEU A 5 21.63 45.83 -7.75
CA LEU A 5 21.37 44.87 -8.85
C LEU A 5 21.98 43.50 -8.57
N PHE A 6 23.14 43.43 -7.90
CA PHE A 6 23.79 42.20 -7.51
C PHE A 6 23.02 41.43 -6.43
N LEU A 7 22.46 42.18 -5.46
CA LEU A 7 21.61 41.61 -4.42
C LEU A 7 20.30 41.02 -4.98
N GLY A 8 19.71 41.71 -5.94
CA GLY A 8 18.49 41.20 -6.61
C GLY A 8 18.72 39.94 -7.43
N ALA A 9 19.85 39.83 -8.09
CA ALA A 9 20.23 38.58 -8.84
C ALA A 9 20.49 37.42 -7.90
N LEU A 10 21.08 37.65 -6.71
CA LEU A 10 21.32 36.63 -5.71
C LEU A 10 20.00 36.14 -5.07
N LEU A 11 19.06 37.01 -4.81
CA LEU A 11 17.72 36.67 -4.33
C LEU A 11 16.93 35.83 -5.34
N LEU A 12 17.01 36.17 -6.63
CA LEU A 12 16.37 35.38 -7.69
C LEU A 12 16.94 33.97 -7.81
N SER A 13 18.26 33.81 -7.67
CA SER A 13 18.89 32.49 -7.72
C SER A 13 18.51 31.61 -6.53
N THR A 14 18.28 32.17 -5.35
CA THR A 14 17.82 31.43 -4.16
C THR A 14 16.39 30.93 -4.33
N VAL A 15 15.51 31.71 -4.95
CA VAL A 15 14.13 31.30 -5.24
C VAL A 15 14.09 30.17 -6.27
N CYS A 16 14.97 30.22 -7.30
CA CYS A 16 15.08 29.14 -8.28
C CYS A 16 15.60 27.83 -7.68
N MET A 17 16.47 27.87 -6.66
CA MET A 17 16.95 26.67 -5.97
C MET A 17 15.84 26.00 -5.15
N ASN A 18 14.95 26.76 -4.55
CA ASN A 18 13.80 26.21 -3.80
C ASN A 18 12.76 25.54 -4.73
N ALA A 19 12.66 25.98 -5.98
CA ALA A 19 11.76 25.36 -6.96
C ALA A 19 12.25 23.99 -7.47
N GLN A 20 13.51 23.64 -7.21
CA GLN A 20 14.11 22.36 -7.60
C GLN A 20 14.06 21.31 -6.51
N THR A 21 13.57 21.62 -5.29
CA THR A 21 13.37 20.61 -4.25
C THR A 21 12.23 19.68 -4.68
N SER A 22 12.53 18.41 -4.82
CA SER A 22 11.52 17.40 -5.08
C SER A 22 10.53 17.36 -3.91
N GLU A 23 9.29 17.70 -4.18
CA GLU A 23 8.24 17.45 -3.20
C GLU A 23 8.06 15.94 -3.07
N TYR A 24 8.16 15.44 -1.86
CA TYR A 24 7.81 14.05 -1.60
C TYR A 24 6.32 13.85 -1.90
N TYR A 25 6.04 12.89 -2.75
CA TYR A 25 4.66 12.47 -2.98
C TYR A 25 4.05 12.01 -1.66
N GLN A 26 3.09 12.74 -1.17
CA GLN A 26 2.25 12.32 -0.06
C GLN A 26 0.97 11.71 -0.61
N GLU A 27 0.79 10.45 -0.30
CA GLU A 27 -0.45 9.79 -0.66
C GLU A 27 -1.62 10.45 0.08
N ALA A 28 -2.64 10.84 -0.68
CA ALA A 28 -3.84 11.41 -0.08
C ALA A 28 -4.46 10.42 0.90
N ALA A 29 -4.85 10.92 2.07
CA ALA A 29 -5.55 10.10 3.04
C ALA A 29 -6.82 9.52 2.41
N ASN A 30 -7.04 8.23 2.64
CA ASN A 30 -8.28 7.60 2.17
C ASN A 30 -9.46 8.23 2.93
N PRO A 31 -10.42 8.85 2.24
CA PRO A 31 -11.55 9.50 2.88
C PRO A 31 -12.52 8.53 3.57
N ILE A 32 -12.41 7.23 3.29
CA ILE A 32 -13.27 6.23 3.92
C ILE A 32 -12.82 6.04 5.36
N ALA A 33 -13.72 6.32 6.30
CA ALA A 33 -13.48 6.12 7.71
C ALA A 33 -13.23 4.64 8.03
N THR A 34 -12.31 4.37 8.95
CA THR A 34 -12.05 3.03 9.47
C THR A 34 -12.77 2.82 10.79
N ASN A 35 -13.09 1.58 11.10
CA ASN A 35 -13.70 1.21 12.38
C ASN A 35 -12.79 0.25 13.14
N PRO A 36 -11.89 0.75 14.00
CA PRO A 36 -10.99 -0.10 14.79
C PRO A 36 -11.71 -1.01 15.79
N ALA A 37 -12.94 -0.68 16.16
CA ALA A 37 -13.74 -1.52 17.07
C ALA A 37 -14.05 -2.91 16.49
N LEU A 38 -13.97 -3.07 15.18
CA LEU A 38 -14.15 -4.37 14.52
C LEU A 38 -13.08 -5.39 14.90
N TRP A 39 -11.91 -4.96 15.38
CA TRP A 39 -10.88 -5.87 15.86
C TRP A 39 -11.33 -6.73 17.04
N ALA A 40 -12.30 -6.27 17.84
CA ALA A 40 -12.85 -7.05 18.94
C ALA A 40 -13.53 -8.35 18.49
N LYS A 41 -13.96 -8.41 17.23
CA LYS A 41 -14.59 -9.60 16.64
C LYS A 41 -13.60 -10.62 16.10
N VAL A 42 -12.33 -10.24 15.98
CA VAL A 42 -11.28 -11.11 15.45
C VAL A 42 -10.51 -11.71 16.63
N THR A 43 -10.60 -13.01 16.81
CA THR A 43 -9.99 -13.72 17.94
C THR A 43 -8.71 -14.47 17.59
N ALA A 44 -8.49 -14.77 16.33
CA ALA A 44 -7.37 -15.54 15.83
C ALA A 44 -6.83 -14.97 14.51
N PRO A 45 -5.57 -15.26 14.15
CA PRO A 45 -5.05 -14.89 12.86
C PRO A 45 -5.90 -15.46 11.72
N GLN A 46 -6.13 -14.65 10.72
CA GLN A 46 -6.91 -15.01 9.53
C GLN A 46 -6.07 -14.85 8.28
N ILE A 47 -6.32 -15.68 7.31
CA ILE A 47 -5.68 -15.63 6.00
C ILE A 47 -6.73 -15.90 4.92
N SER A 48 -6.69 -15.13 3.86
CA SER A 48 -7.59 -15.29 2.73
C SER A 48 -7.00 -14.72 1.46
N TRP A 49 -7.37 -15.28 0.34
CA TRP A 49 -7.25 -14.56 -0.92
C TRP A 49 -8.17 -13.35 -0.92
N GLY A 50 -7.67 -12.27 -1.41
CA GLY A 50 -8.40 -11.00 -1.49
C GLY A 50 -8.39 -10.42 -2.88
N SER A 51 -9.18 -9.38 -3.09
CA SER A 51 -9.20 -8.65 -4.34
C SER A 51 -7.97 -7.74 -4.47
N THR A 52 -7.35 -7.72 -5.64
CA THR A 52 -6.25 -6.80 -5.95
C THR A 52 -6.74 -5.35 -6.13
N ASP A 53 -8.04 -5.15 -6.27
CA ASP A 53 -8.66 -3.83 -6.40
C ASP A 53 -8.89 -3.14 -5.04
N ILE A 54 -8.73 -3.88 -3.95
CA ILE A 54 -8.95 -3.37 -2.60
C ILE A 54 -7.62 -3.17 -1.90
N ARG A 55 -7.44 -1.97 -1.34
CA ARG A 55 -6.35 -1.68 -0.42
C ARG A 55 -6.80 -1.95 1.01
N TYR A 56 -6.25 -3.00 1.60
CA TYR A 56 -6.56 -3.37 2.98
C TYR A 56 -5.80 -2.48 3.95
N LYS A 57 -6.52 -1.93 4.93
CA LYS A 57 -5.96 -1.02 5.92
C LYS A 57 -5.54 -1.77 7.18
N LYS A 58 -4.60 -1.21 7.92
CA LYS A 58 -4.12 -1.78 9.18
C LYS A 58 -5.03 -1.44 10.37
N GLU A 59 -5.76 -0.35 10.27
CA GLU A 59 -6.59 0.20 11.34
C GLU A 59 -7.85 -0.63 11.60
N GLU A 60 -8.25 -1.43 10.66
CA GLU A 60 -9.41 -2.32 10.76
C GLU A 60 -9.08 -3.71 10.20
N PRO A 61 -9.79 -4.77 10.66
CA PRO A 61 -9.63 -6.08 10.05
C PRO A 61 -10.05 -6.07 8.59
N ALA A 62 -9.49 -6.99 7.80
CA ALA A 62 -9.86 -7.11 6.40
C ALA A 62 -11.38 -7.36 6.26
N PRO A 63 -12.08 -6.63 5.37
CA PRO A 63 -13.51 -6.80 5.16
C PRO A 63 -13.82 -8.07 4.37
N ILE A 64 -13.35 -9.20 4.86
CA ILE A 64 -13.54 -10.52 4.28
C ILE A 64 -14.38 -11.35 5.24
N HIS A 65 -15.64 -11.56 4.90
CA HIS A 65 -16.58 -12.28 5.75
C HIS A 65 -16.35 -13.79 5.73
N SER A 66 -15.89 -14.31 4.60
CA SER A 66 -15.62 -15.74 4.42
C SER A 66 -14.25 -15.92 3.80
N ALA A 67 -13.35 -16.57 4.53
CA ALA A 67 -11.98 -16.80 4.06
C ALA A 67 -11.96 -17.68 2.82
N GLN A 68 -11.34 -17.19 1.76
CA GLN A 68 -11.13 -17.89 0.51
C GLN A 68 -9.76 -18.58 0.53
N LYS A 69 -9.75 -19.90 0.57
CA LYS A 69 -8.52 -20.70 0.60
C LYS A 69 -7.97 -21.00 -0.80
N SER A 70 -8.77 -20.82 -1.81
CA SER A 70 -8.37 -21.01 -3.21
C SER A 70 -8.79 -19.84 -4.06
N MET A 71 -8.05 -19.59 -5.12
CA MET A 71 -8.34 -18.52 -6.08
C MET A 71 -8.11 -19.07 -7.48
N ASN A 72 -9.05 -18.85 -8.37
CA ASN A 72 -8.94 -19.16 -9.79
C ASN A 72 -8.73 -17.88 -10.56
N LEU A 73 -7.68 -17.85 -11.34
CA LEU A 73 -7.33 -16.70 -12.17
C LEU A 73 -7.24 -17.16 -13.61
N THR A 74 -7.71 -16.32 -14.51
CA THR A 74 -7.61 -16.55 -15.96
C THR A 74 -6.73 -15.48 -16.56
N ALA A 75 -5.72 -15.89 -17.30
CA ALA A 75 -4.79 -15.00 -17.97
C ALA A 75 -4.61 -15.43 -19.43
N TRP A 76 -4.37 -14.47 -20.30
CA TRP A 76 -3.96 -14.74 -21.67
C TRP A 76 -2.49 -15.17 -21.70
N LYS A 77 -2.13 -15.91 -22.72
CA LYS A 77 -0.73 -16.32 -22.90
C LYS A 77 0.18 -15.09 -22.97
N GLY A 78 1.20 -15.03 -22.10
CA GLY A 78 2.11 -13.90 -21.99
C GLY A 78 1.63 -12.75 -21.12
N GLU A 79 0.41 -12.81 -20.59
CA GLU A 79 -0.10 -11.81 -19.65
C GLU A 79 0.49 -12.00 -18.25
N LYS A 80 0.81 -10.90 -17.61
CA LYS A 80 1.14 -10.89 -16.17
C LYS A 80 -0.14 -10.73 -15.37
N ILE A 81 -0.38 -11.65 -14.46
CA ILE A 81 -1.52 -11.62 -13.57
C ILE A 81 -1.04 -11.56 -12.12
N SER A 82 -1.74 -10.81 -11.31
CA SER A 82 -1.42 -10.62 -9.90
C SER A 82 -2.52 -11.18 -9.01
N ALA A 83 -2.12 -11.73 -7.88
CA ALA A 83 -3.02 -12.17 -6.84
C ALA A 83 -2.60 -11.55 -5.51
N GLN A 84 -3.55 -11.36 -4.62
CA GLN A 84 -3.29 -10.79 -3.30
C GLN A 84 -3.71 -11.76 -2.22
N LEU A 85 -2.76 -12.15 -1.38
CA LEU A 85 -3.01 -12.91 -0.17
C LEU A 85 -3.03 -11.95 1.01
N VAL A 86 -4.10 -11.98 1.79
CA VAL A 86 -4.32 -11.07 2.91
C VAL A 86 -4.23 -11.85 4.22
N VAL A 87 -3.38 -11.36 5.11
CA VAL A 87 -3.26 -11.89 6.47
C VAL A 87 -3.60 -10.78 7.44
N TRP A 88 -4.51 -11.06 8.37
CA TRP A 88 -4.85 -10.11 9.42
C TRP A 88 -4.95 -10.81 10.77
N THR A 89 -4.52 -10.13 11.80
CA THR A 89 -4.44 -10.67 13.15
C THR A 89 -4.59 -9.57 14.19
N PRO A 90 -5.29 -9.82 15.30
CA PRO A 90 -5.38 -8.88 16.40
C PRO A 90 -4.12 -8.84 17.28
N LYS A 91 -3.23 -9.83 17.10
CA LYS A 91 -2.00 -9.98 17.89
C LYS A 91 -0.77 -9.93 17.01
N VAL A 92 0.33 -9.52 17.59
CA VAL A 92 1.63 -9.55 16.91
C VAL A 92 2.01 -11.00 16.59
N LEU A 93 2.36 -11.24 15.32
CA LEU A 93 2.94 -12.51 14.89
C LEU A 93 4.46 -12.35 14.86
N ASN A 94 5.18 -13.19 15.60
CA ASN A 94 6.64 -13.14 15.64
C ASN A 94 7.27 -13.74 14.37
N ASP A 95 6.66 -14.83 13.87
CA ASP A 95 7.12 -15.51 12.67
C ASP A 95 5.95 -15.77 11.73
N LEU A 96 6.05 -15.20 10.54
CA LEU A 96 5.18 -15.50 9.43
C LEU A 96 6.02 -15.98 8.26
N THR A 97 5.91 -17.25 7.94
CA THR A 97 6.61 -17.86 6.81
C THR A 97 5.62 -18.38 5.79
N PHE A 98 5.97 -18.29 4.53
CA PHE A 98 5.22 -18.91 3.46
C PHE A 98 6.18 -19.48 2.42
N MET A 99 5.76 -20.58 1.79
CA MET A 99 6.49 -21.19 0.71
C MET A 99 5.65 -21.14 -0.56
N VAL A 100 6.31 -20.85 -1.66
CA VAL A 100 5.71 -20.89 -2.99
C VAL A 100 6.33 -22.06 -3.72
N SER A 101 5.50 -23.04 -4.10
CA SER A 101 5.95 -24.15 -4.95
C SER A 101 6.08 -23.68 -6.41
N ASP A 102 6.76 -24.49 -7.21
CA ASP A 102 6.83 -24.23 -8.65
C ASP A 102 5.44 -24.23 -9.27
N LEU A 103 5.25 -23.26 -10.17
CA LEU A 103 4.03 -23.19 -10.97
C LEU A 103 4.14 -24.18 -12.13
N THR A 104 3.18 -25.05 -12.25
CA THR A 104 3.11 -26.03 -13.34
C THR A 104 1.95 -25.70 -14.26
N SER A 105 2.20 -25.78 -15.58
CA SER A 105 1.14 -25.72 -16.58
C SER A 105 0.79 -27.13 -17.03
N GLY A 106 -0.45 -27.43 -16.94
CA GLY A 106 -0.98 -28.73 -17.44
C GLY A 106 -1.24 -28.73 -18.93
#